data_49ac6ab6b55e9b61dd6b396463d379d1
#
_entry.id   49ac6ab6b55e9b61dd6b396463d379d1
#
_cell.length_a   1.000
_cell.length_b   1.000
_cell.length_c   1.000
_cell.angle_alpha   90.00
_cell.angle_beta   90.00
_cell.angle_gamma   90.00
#
_symmetry.space_group_name_H-M   'P 1'
#
loop_
_entity.id
_entity.type
_entity.pdbx_description
1 polymer ?
#
loop_
_entity_poly.entity_id
_entity_poly.type
_entity_poly.pdbx_seq_one_letter_code
_entity_poly.pdbx_strand_id
1 'polypeptide(L)'
;MNNKIVRSWPLLLSALLAASCGGGGSSAIAPTLESITLSPSILRLAPGASEQLTVTATHSDGSTAVLPPSSETFSSSNVNVASVSASGVVTVAANAAIGNTATISATDTASGVTTASAGSAQLTVTTAGAVPTATSVSAAKATVANNAQCGADIMPYYWEIGDQNGPLVSGSQGADSTGAPVLVTTKLAVASASKLLYATYVTQLRGSAAALTSQDTNFLHFTSGYSNMGDSSGPVCPQTLDPDDVNSCLQLRNPQGVLFSAQDPATVGRFYYDSGHMENHASQFTPLGTVIVGSLGKTIAALLSPKISIAFGEPLISGGAFLSSQDYATVLQRILDGTLAMRNALGINPVCTHGANCNAAFSPIPEPWHYSIGHWVEDDPLTNGDGAFSSPGAFGFYPWIDASKTFYGILARAQSPENGEQHGYASAQCGRLIRHAFMTGVEQTQPIPTN
;
A
#
# COMPACT_ATOMS: atom_id res chain seq x y z
N MET A 1 24.90 -57.72 33.04
CA MET A 1 24.11 -58.07 34.24
C MET A 1 23.05 -56.99 34.38
N ASN A 2 21.85 -57.31 33.95
CA ASN A 2 20.58 -57.31 34.70
C ASN A 2 20.14 -55.90 35.19
N ASN A 3 18.94 -55.40 35.04
CA ASN A 3 17.64 -56.02 34.73
C ASN A 3 16.63 -54.94 34.32
N LYS A 4 15.72 -55.28 33.40
CA LYS A 4 14.49 -54.52 33.05
C LYS A 4 13.51 -54.60 34.25
N ILE A 5 12.83 -53.50 34.58
CA ILE A 5 11.54 -53.55 35.27
C ILE A 5 10.55 -52.69 34.48
N VAL A 6 9.58 -53.38 33.89
CA VAL A 6 8.34 -52.87 33.35
C VAL A 6 7.39 -52.66 34.53
N ARG A 7 6.77 -51.49 34.68
CA ARG A 7 5.60 -51.30 35.55
C ARG A 7 4.44 -50.73 34.77
N SER A 8 3.47 -51.56 34.58
CA SER A 8 2.10 -51.28 34.16
C SER A 8 1.35 -50.46 35.22
N TRP A 9 0.62 -49.44 34.79
CA TRP A 9 -0.36 -48.72 35.60
C TRP A 9 -1.76 -49.05 35.13
N PRO A 10 -2.71 -49.26 36.08
CA PRO A 10 -4.10 -49.57 35.76
C PRO A 10 -4.91 -48.28 35.54
N LEU A 11 -5.86 -48.38 34.61
CA LEU A 11 -6.94 -47.45 34.38
C LEU A 11 -7.85 -47.35 35.62
N LEU A 12 -7.95 -46.15 36.19
CA LEU A 12 -9.04 -45.78 37.11
C LEU A 12 -10.06 -44.94 36.38
N LEU A 13 -11.23 -45.54 36.17
CA LEU A 13 -12.42 -44.93 35.62
C LEU A 13 -13.12 -44.18 36.78
N SER A 14 -13.03 -42.85 36.81
CA SER A 14 -13.80 -42.02 37.75
C SER A 14 -14.97 -41.39 37.00
N ALA A 15 -16.16 -41.86 37.28
CA ALA A 15 -17.41 -41.24 36.88
C ALA A 15 -17.60 -39.96 37.71
N LEU A 16 -17.64 -38.79 37.06
CA LEU A 16 -18.12 -37.54 37.64
C LEU A 16 -19.54 -37.28 37.17
N LEU A 17 -20.43 -37.19 38.11
CA LEU A 17 -21.81 -36.71 37.93
C LEU A 17 -21.79 -35.25 37.43
N ALA A 18 -22.39 -35.01 36.28
CA ALA A 18 -22.65 -33.67 35.77
C ALA A 18 -23.83 -33.05 36.57
N ALA A 19 -23.54 -32.04 37.38
CA ALA A 19 -24.55 -31.11 37.84
C ALA A 19 -24.89 -30.13 36.71
N SER A 20 -26.09 -30.19 36.18
CA SER A 20 -26.60 -29.23 35.18
C SER A 20 -26.88 -27.91 35.90
N CYS A 21 -26.02 -26.90 35.74
CA CYS A 21 -26.36 -25.50 35.89
C CYS A 21 -26.84 -24.96 34.54
N GLY A 22 -28.11 -24.66 34.43
CA GLY A 22 -28.69 -23.94 33.31
C GLY A 22 -28.11 -22.53 33.23
N GLY A 23 -27.17 -22.34 32.31
CA GLY A 23 -26.71 -21.04 31.85
C GLY A 23 -27.25 -20.83 30.45
N GLY A 24 -28.11 -19.83 30.25
CA GLY A 24 -28.58 -19.45 28.92
C GLY A 24 -27.41 -19.03 28.05
N GLY A 25 -26.99 -19.94 27.18
CA GLY A 25 -26.04 -19.63 26.13
C GLY A 25 -26.72 -18.74 25.13
N SER A 26 -26.37 -17.44 25.11
CA SER A 26 -26.60 -16.62 23.93
C SER A 26 -25.82 -17.28 22.80
N SER A 27 -26.54 -17.92 21.87
CA SER A 27 -25.97 -18.35 20.61
C SER A 27 -25.44 -17.09 19.93
N ALA A 28 -24.13 -16.92 19.89
CA ALA A 28 -23.53 -15.88 19.08
C ALA A 28 -24.02 -16.10 17.64
N ILE A 29 -24.76 -15.14 17.11
CA ILE A 29 -25.18 -15.15 15.71
C ILE A 29 -23.90 -15.09 14.90
N ALA A 30 -23.65 -16.07 14.05
CA ALA A 30 -22.50 -16.05 13.15
C ALA A 30 -22.60 -14.79 12.27
N PRO A 31 -21.46 -14.09 12.06
CA PRO A 31 -21.45 -12.91 11.21
C PRO A 31 -21.98 -13.25 9.82
N THR A 32 -22.86 -12.42 9.29
CA THR A 32 -23.41 -12.60 7.94
C THR A 32 -22.55 -11.85 6.94
N LEU A 33 -22.46 -12.36 5.71
CA LEU A 33 -21.78 -11.68 4.62
C LEU A 33 -22.53 -10.38 4.26
N GLU A 34 -21.85 -9.23 4.31
CA GLU A 34 -22.41 -7.94 3.92
C GLU A 34 -22.01 -7.52 2.50
N SER A 35 -20.76 -7.73 2.14
CA SER A 35 -20.26 -7.35 0.82
C SER A 35 -19.09 -8.23 0.40
N ILE A 36 -18.84 -8.27 -0.91
CA ILE A 36 -17.62 -8.79 -1.49
C ILE A 36 -16.95 -7.72 -2.35
N THR A 37 -15.63 -7.71 -2.35
CA THR A 37 -14.81 -6.83 -3.17
C THR A 37 -13.85 -7.63 -4.02
N LEU A 38 -13.54 -7.13 -5.23
CA LEU A 38 -12.54 -7.70 -6.12
C LEU A 38 -11.25 -6.89 -6.05
N SER A 39 -10.13 -7.56 -5.95
CA SER A 39 -8.81 -6.94 -6.02
C SER A 39 -7.96 -7.62 -7.11
N PRO A 40 -7.37 -6.84 -8.02
CA PRO A 40 -7.56 -5.40 -8.21
C PRO A 40 -8.97 -5.06 -8.71
N SER A 41 -9.52 -3.92 -8.28
CA SER A 41 -10.82 -3.41 -8.72
C SER A 41 -10.76 -2.74 -10.11
N ILE A 42 -9.57 -2.36 -10.55
CA ILE A 42 -9.27 -1.79 -11.86
C ILE A 42 -8.21 -2.65 -12.53
N LEU A 43 -8.51 -3.10 -13.74
CA LEU A 43 -7.64 -3.92 -14.56
C LEU A 43 -7.26 -3.15 -15.82
N ARG A 44 -5.97 -3.08 -16.12
CA ARG A 44 -5.41 -2.55 -17.36
C ARG A 44 -4.52 -3.62 -17.97
N LEU A 45 -5.07 -4.37 -18.90
CA LEU A 45 -4.43 -5.54 -19.48
C LEU A 45 -4.30 -5.41 -20.99
N ALA A 46 -3.21 -5.94 -21.52
CA ALA A 46 -3.01 -6.05 -22.94
C ALA A 46 -3.83 -7.15 -23.58
N PRO A 47 -4.03 -7.11 -24.90
CA PRO A 47 -4.54 -8.25 -25.63
C PRO A 47 -3.72 -9.52 -25.35
N GLY A 48 -4.39 -10.60 -24.92
CA GLY A 48 -3.78 -11.87 -24.54
C GLY A 48 -3.21 -11.95 -23.14
N ALA A 49 -3.14 -10.85 -22.40
CA ALA A 49 -2.69 -10.86 -21.01
C ALA A 49 -3.75 -11.37 -20.04
N SER A 50 -3.29 -11.87 -18.89
CA SER A 50 -4.17 -12.39 -17.83
C SER A 50 -3.77 -11.85 -16.48
N GLU A 51 -4.77 -11.69 -15.57
CA GLU A 51 -4.58 -11.27 -14.18
C GLU A 51 -5.48 -12.09 -13.26
N GLN A 52 -4.97 -12.46 -12.10
CA GLN A 52 -5.71 -13.15 -11.05
C GLN A 52 -6.47 -12.16 -10.18
N LEU A 53 -7.77 -12.33 -10.02
CA LEU A 53 -8.56 -11.60 -9.04
C LEU A 53 -8.60 -12.34 -7.71
N THR A 54 -8.53 -11.54 -6.63
CA THR A 54 -8.80 -11.99 -5.26
C THR A 54 -10.17 -11.46 -4.85
N VAL A 55 -11.00 -12.31 -4.24
CA VAL A 55 -12.29 -11.92 -3.68
C VAL A 55 -12.16 -11.82 -2.17
N THR A 56 -12.54 -10.68 -1.61
CA THR A 56 -12.55 -10.44 -0.16
C THR A 56 -13.98 -10.21 0.31
N ALA A 57 -14.43 -11.02 1.26
CA ALA A 57 -15.70 -10.85 1.97
C ALA A 57 -15.55 -9.88 3.13
N THR A 58 -16.57 -9.05 3.35
CA THR A 58 -16.76 -8.28 4.58
C THR A 58 -18.03 -8.77 5.26
N HIS A 59 -17.95 -9.06 6.57
CA HIS A 59 -19.05 -9.57 7.38
C HIS A 59 -19.65 -8.47 8.27
N SER A 60 -20.84 -8.74 8.82
CA SER A 60 -21.61 -7.81 9.65
C SER A 60 -20.93 -7.40 10.96
N ASP A 61 -19.89 -8.08 11.37
CA ASP A 61 -19.04 -7.73 12.52
C ASP A 61 -17.79 -6.90 12.09
N GLY A 62 -17.69 -6.54 10.80
CA GLY A 62 -16.55 -5.82 10.22
C GLY A 62 -15.34 -6.71 9.93
N SER A 63 -15.40 -8.01 10.20
CA SER A 63 -14.32 -8.93 9.82
C SER A 63 -14.25 -9.13 8.32
N THR A 64 -13.03 -9.34 7.80
CA THR A 64 -12.79 -9.62 6.39
C THR A 64 -12.13 -10.99 6.21
N ALA A 65 -12.47 -11.68 5.11
CA ALA A 65 -11.87 -12.95 4.73
C ALA A 65 -11.68 -13.05 3.23
N VAL A 66 -10.55 -13.58 2.79
CA VAL A 66 -10.36 -13.95 1.38
C VAL A 66 -11.16 -15.20 1.10
N LEU A 67 -12.04 -15.12 0.10
CA LEU A 67 -12.87 -16.24 -0.31
C LEU A 67 -12.11 -17.14 -1.31
N PRO A 68 -12.26 -18.47 -1.20
CA PRO A 68 -11.70 -19.36 -2.21
C PRO A 68 -12.47 -19.22 -3.51
N PRO A 69 -11.82 -19.21 -4.68
CA PRO A 69 -12.52 -19.05 -5.98
C PRO A 69 -13.65 -20.05 -6.23
N SER A 70 -13.61 -21.21 -5.57
CA SER A 70 -14.64 -22.25 -5.69
C SER A 70 -15.99 -21.88 -5.07
N SER A 71 -16.05 -20.84 -4.23
CA SER A 71 -17.30 -20.32 -3.64
C SER A 71 -17.94 -19.23 -4.48
N GLU A 72 -17.25 -18.78 -5.55
CA GLU A 72 -17.65 -17.62 -6.33
C GLU A 72 -18.14 -17.99 -7.72
N THR A 73 -19.08 -17.21 -8.23
CA THR A 73 -19.45 -17.21 -9.64
C THR A 73 -18.96 -15.94 -10.29
N PHE A 74 -18.02 -16.08 -11.23
CA PHE A 74 -17.48 -14.96 -11.98
C PHE A 74 -18.21 -14.77 -13.31
N SER A 75 -18.34 -13.50 -13.72
CA SER A 75 -18.90 -13.14 -15.03
C SER A 75 -18.19 -11.94 -15.63
N SER A 76 -18.21 -11.84 -16.96
CA SER A 76 -17.73 -10.68 -17.70
C SER A 76 -18.88 -10.05 -18.47
N SER A 77 -19.01 -8.73 -18.44
CA SER A 77 -20.00 -7.98 -19.21
C SER A 77 -19.77 -8.06 -20.73
N ASN A 78 -18.53 -8.40 -21.15
CA ASN A 78 -18.17 -8.53 -22.56
C ASN A 78 -17.06 -9.59 -22.76
N VAL A 79 -17.47 -10.83 -22.98
CA VAL A 79 -16.54 -11.97 -23.17
C VAL A 79 -15.69 -11.86 -24.45
N ASN A 80 -16.09 -11.04 -25.41
CA ASN A 80 -15.28 -10.77 -26.60
C ASN A 80 -14.12 -9.80 -26.29
N VAL A 81 -14.18 -9.06 -25.19
CA VAL A 81 -13.10 -8.20 -24.70
C VAL A 81 -12.26 -8.97 -23.69
N ALA A 82 -12.88 -9.57 -22.68
CA ALA A 82 -12.19 -10.36 -21.68
C ALA A 82 -13.10 -11.45 -21.13
N SER A 83 -12.54 -12.63 -20.93
CA SER A 83 -13.17 -13.73 -20.21
C SER A 83 -12.63 -13.80 -18.77
N VAL A 84 -13.39 -14.44 -17.88
CA VAL A 84 -12.93 -14.78 -16.53
C VAL A 84 -13.17 -16.26 -16.27
N SER A 85 -12.18 -16.93 -15.70
CA SER A 85 -12.27 -18.36 -15.36
C SER A 85 -13.01 -18.56 -14.02
N ALA A 86 -13.44 -19.79 -13.76
CA ALA A 86 -13.99 -20.16 -12.45
C ALA A 86 -13.00 -20.00 -11.28
N SER A 87 -11.70 -19.90 -11.56
CA SER A 87 -10.67 -19.59 -10.55
C SER A 87 -10.41 -18.10 -10.41
N GLY A 88 -11.16 -17.22 -11.07
CA GLY A 88 -11.00 -15.76 -11.00
C GLY A 88 -9.85 -15.19 -11.85
N VAL A 89 -9.30 -15.98 -12.79
CA VAL A 89 -8.31 -15.45 -13.76
C VAL A 89 -9.03 -14.74 -14.88
N VAL A 90 -8.82 -13.45 -15.01
CA VAL A 90 -9.29 -12.63 -16.14
C VAL A 90 -8.30 -12.74 -17.29
N THR A 91 -8.76 -12.99 -18.49
CA THR A 91 -7.92 -13.06 -19.71
C THR A 91 -8.52 -12.17 -20.79
N VAL A 92 -7.73 -11.24 -21.28
CA VAL A 92 -8.10 -10.36 -22.39
C VAL A 92 -8.00 -11.14 -23.70
N ALA A 93 -9.01 -11.01 -24.57
CA ALA A 93 -8.98 -11.62 -25.88
C ALA A 93 -7.79 -11.09 -26.70
N ALA A 94 -7.07 -11.98 -27.40
CA ALA A 94 -5.88 -11.62 -28.16
C ALA A 94 -6.15 -10.59 -29.29
N ASN A 95 -7.39 -10.49 -29.75
CA ASN A 95 -7.86 -9.55 -30.76
C ASN A 95 -8.66 -8.38 -30.22
N ALA A 96 -8.70 -8.20 -28.89
CA ALA A 96 -9.40 -7.07 -28.28
C ALA A 96 -8.71 -5.75 -28.67
N ALA A 97 -9.49 -4.76 -29.08
CA ALA A 97 -8.95 -3.46 -29.44
C ALA A 97 -8.58 -2.66 -28.19
N ILE A 98 -7.52 -1.86 -28.29
CA ILE A 98 -7.10 -0.91 -27.25
C ILE A 98 -8.25 0.06 -26.97
N GLY A 99 -8.48 0.34 -25.68
CA GLY A 99 -9.60 1.18 -25.21
C GLY A 99 -10.91 0.41 -24.99
N ASN A 100 -11.04 -0.85 -25.43
CA ASN A 100 -12.20 -1.64 -25.10
C ASN A 100 -12.28 -1.91 -23.60
N THR A 101 -13.50 -1.98 -23.07
CA THR A 101 -13.76 -2.16 -21.64
C THR A 101 -14.64 -3.39 -21.38
N ALA A 102 -14.48 -3.97 -20.21
CA ALA A 102 -15.38 -4.98 -19.66
C ALA A 102 -15.48 -4.82 -18.14
N THR A 103 -16.65 -5.07 -17.57
CA THR A 103 -16.83 -5.21 -16.13
C THR A 103 -16.77 -6.68 -15.76
N ILE A 104 -15.87 -7.02 -14.85
CA ILE A 104 -15.79 -8.36 -14.28
C ILE A 104 -16.54 -8.34 -12.95
N SER A 105 -17.46 -9.26 -12.73
CA SER A 105 -18.24 -9.35 -11.51
C SER A 105 -18.05 -10.71 -10.85
N ALA A 106 -18.10 -10.74 -9.52
CA ALA A 106 -18.16 -11.95 -8.73
C ALA A 106 -19.41 -11.93 -7.83
N THR A 107 -20.03 -13.07 -7.65
CA THR A 107 -21.13 -13.28 -6.71
C THR A 107 -20.83 -14.50 -5.85
N ASP A 108 -21.00 -14.37 -4.52
CA ASP A 108 -20.89 -15.52 -3.63
C ASP A 108 -22.09 -16.44 -3.77
N THR A 109 -21.83 -17.72 -4.04
CA THR A 109 -22.84 -18.76 -4.21
C THR A 109 -23.00 -19.65 -2.98
N ALA A 110 -22.08 -19.58 -2.02
CA ALA A 110 -22.03 -20.47 -0.86
C ALA A 110 -22.90 -20.00 0.32
N SER A 111 -23.13 -18.70 0.45
CA SER A 111 -23.79 -18.12 1.64
C SER A 111 -25.33 -18.22 1.63
N GLY A 112 -25.95 -18.65 0.53
CA GLY A 112 -27.42 -18.75 0.44
C GLY A 112 -28.15 -17.40 0.58
N VAL A 113 -27.43 -16.28 0.53
CA VAL A 113 -27.99 -14.93 0.65
C VAL A 113 -28.49 -14.51 -0.73
N THR A 114 -29.80 -14.37 -0.85
CA THR A 114 -30.50 -14.02 -2.09
C THR A 114 -30.28 -12.56 -2.55
N THR A 115 -29.47 -11.78 -1.81
CA THR A 115 -29.07 -10.41 -2.14
C THR A 115 -27.54 -10.26 -1.98
N ALA A 116 -26.80 -11.13 -2.68
CA ALA A 116 -25.35 -11.03 -2.69
C ALA A 116 -24.89 -9.66 -3.22
N SER A 117 -24.10 -8.95 -2.43
CA SER A 117 -23.37 -7.80 -2.92
C SER A 117 -22.41 -8.28 -4.00
N ALA A 118 -22.64 -7.88 -5.25
CA ALA A 118 -21.74 -8.23 -6.35
C ALA A 118 -20.50 -7.33 -6.25
N GLY A 119 -19.31 -7.93 -6.07
CA GLY A 119 -18.06 -7.25 -6.28
C GLY A 119 -17.83 -7.05 -7.79
N SER A 120 -17.25 -5.92 -8.17
CA SER A 120 -16.90 -5.67 -9.57
C SER A 120 -15.49 -5.11 -9.73
N ALA A 121 -14.85 -5.46 -10.86
CA ALA A 121 -13.61 -4.88 -11.33
C ALA A 121 -13.80 -4.35 -12.75
N GLN A 122 -13.29 -3.13 -12.99
CA GLN A 122 -13.34 -2.50 -14.31
C GLN A 122 -12.09 -2.85 -15.11
N LEU A 123 -12.27 -3.44 -16.29
CA LEU A 123 -11.19 -3.75 -17.20
C LEU A 123 -11.15 -2.75 -18.35
N THR A 124 -9.98 -2.24 -18.65
CA THR A 124 -9.68 -1.51 -19.88
C THR A 124 -8.54 -2.21 -20.61
N VAL A 125 -8.72 -2.49 -21.89
CA VAL A 125 -7.66 -3.06 -22.74
C VAL A 125 -6.64 -1.97 -23.03
N THR A 126 -5.40 -2.22 -22.63
CA THR A 126 -4.27 -1.30 -22.83
C THR A 126 -3.19 -1.98 -23.67
N THR A 127 -2.22 -1.22 -24.18
CA THR A 127 -1.07 -1.79 -24.86
C THR A 127 -0.16 -2.50 -23.85
N ALA A 128 0.16 -3.77 -24.07
CA ALA A 128 1.15 -4.48 -23.24
C ALA A 128 2.52 -3.82 -23.40
N GLY A 129 3.09 -3.39 -22.27
CA GLY A 129 4.46 -2.87 -22.27
C GLY A 129 4.69 -1.89 -23.43
N ALA A 130 3.69 -1.08 -23.76
CA ALA A 130 3.82 -0.14 -24.84
C ALA A 130 5.00 0.76 -24.50
N VAL A 131 6.02 0.69 -25.31
CA VAL A 131 6.96 1.80 -25.42
C VAL A 131 6.10 3.07 -25.47
N PRO A 132 6.28 4.02 -24.55
CA PRO A 132 5.43 5.19 -24.50
C PRO A 132 5.45 5.83 -25.87
N THR A 133 4.27 6.07 -26.43
CA THR A 133 4.19 6.74 -27.73
C THR A 133 4.73 8.17 -27.56
N ALA A 134 5.20 8.77 -28.63
CA ALA A 134 5.57 10.20 -28.61
C ALA A 134 4.39 11.06 -28.08
N THR A 135 3.16 10.62 -28.32
CA THR A 135 1.93 11.24 -27.80
C THR A 135 1.83 11.13 -26.29
N SER A 136 2.10 9.96 -25.67
CA SER A 136 2.09 9.77 -24.21
C SER A 136 3.10 10.68 -23.51
N VAL A 137 4.32 10.74 -24.04
CA VAL A 137 5.39 11.61 -23.53
C VAL A 137 5.02 13.08 -23.65
N SER A 138 4.46 13.48 -24.81
CA SER A 138 4.04 14.86 -25.05
C SER A 138 2.89 15.27 -24.15
N ALA A 139 1.89 14.41 -23.95
CA ALA A 139 0.76 14.67 -23.08
C ALA A 139 1.19 14.84 -21.62
N ALA A 140 2.08 13.97 -21.11
CA ALA A 140 2.62 14.11 -19.76
C ALA A 140 3.37 15.44 -19.58
N LYS A 141 4.24 15.83 -20.52
CA LYS A 141 4.96 17.10 -20.48
C LYS A 141 4.03 18.32 -20.56
N ALA A 142 3.01 18.27 -21.42
CA ALA A 142 2.02 19.34 -21.56
C ALA A 142 1.21 19.50 -20.26
N THR A 143 0.80 18.40 -19.64
CA THR A 143 0.10 18.41 -18.34
C THR A 143 0.94 19.06 -17.25
N VAL A 144 2.23 18.72 -17.14
CA VAL A 144 3.16 19.34 -16.19
C VAL A 144 3.27 20.85 -16.42
N ALA A 145 3.30 21.29 -17.68
CA ALA A 145 3.48 22.70 -18.02
C ALA A 145 2.22 23.54 -17.82
N ASN A 146 1.03 22.96 -18.05
CA ASN A 146 -0.20 23.72 -18.23
C ASN A 146 -1.25 23.48 -17.13
N ASN A 147 -1.16 22.41 -16.34
CA ASN A 147 -2.14 22.16 -15.28
C ASN A 147 -1.78 22.93 -14.01
N ALA A 148 -2.75 23.65 -13.46
CA ALA A 148 -2.58 24.47 -12.26
C ALA A 148 -2.15 23.65 -11.02
N GLN A 149 -2.63 22.41 -10.86
CA GLN A 149 -2.21 21.53 -9.76
C GLN A 149 -0.75 21.07 -9.85
N CYS A 150 -0.10 21.26 -11.02
CA CYS A 150 1.33 21.04 -11.23
C CYS A 150 2.15 22.35 -11.24
N GLY A 151 1.50 23.48 -10.90
CA GLY A 151 2.04 24.82 -10.99
C GLY A 151 2.85 25.29 -9.78
N ALA A 152 2.87 26.61 -9.58
CA ALA A 152 3.75 27.31 -8.62
C ALA A 152 3.62 26.83 -7.18
N ASP A 153 2.42 26.40 -6.76
CA ASP A 153 2.15 26.00 -5.36
C ASP A 153 2.90 24.73 -4.93
N ILE A 154 3.33 23.94 -5.91
CA ILE A 154 4.10 22.71 -5.62
C ILE A 154 5.55 22.74 -6.10
N MET A 155 5.96 23.81 -6.80
CA MET A 155 7.36 23.98 -7.24
C MET A 155 8.29 24.38 -6.08
N PRO A 156 9.59 24.05 -6.15
CA PRO A 156 10.25 23.28 -7.20
C PRO A 156 10.10 21.76 -7.00
N TYR A 157 10.06 21.02 -8.08
CA TYR A 157 10.04 19.53 -8.05
C TYR A 157 10.74 18.91 -9.27
N TYR A 158 11.20 17.67 -9.09
CA TYR A 158 11.56 16.74 -10.15
C TYR A 158 10.42 15.75 -10.35
N TRP A 159 10.21 15.29 -11.59
CA TRP A 159 9.25 14.24 -11.88
C TRP A 159 9.78 13.28 -12.94
N GLU A 160 9.37 12.03 -12.87
CA GLU A 160 9.64 11.03 -13.91
C GLU A 160 8.56 9.98 -13.97
N ILE A 161 8.39 9.36 -15.14
CA ILE A 161 7.72 8.09 -15.34
C ILE A 161 8.72 7.17 -16.03
N GLY A 162 8.80 5.92 -15.55
CA GLY A 162 9.66 4.89 -16.10
C GLY A 162 9.02 3.50 -16.05
N ASP A 163 9.72 2.53 -16.56
CA ASP A 163 9.41 1.12 -16.48
C ASP A 163 10.54 0.35 -15.77
N GLN A 164 10.48 -0.97 -15.80
CA GLN A 164 11.51 -1.83 -15.20
C GLN A 164 12.92 -1.60 -15.77
N ASN A 165 13.06 -0.97 -16.94
CA ASN A 165 14.34 -0.76 -17.62
C ASN A 165 14.93 0.64 -17.36
N GLY A 166 14.11 1.58 -16.86
CA GLY A 166 14.57 2.94 -16.55
C GLY A 166 13.52 4.02 -16.84
N PRO A 167 13.94 5.30 -16.74
CA PRO A 167 13.07 6.43 -17.01
C PRO A 167 12.73 6.52 -18.50
N LEU A 168 11.45 6.79 -18.79
CA LEU A 168 10.89 6.98 -20.13
C LEU A 168 10.66 8.46 -20.44
N VAL A 169 10.28 9.22 -19.42
CA VAL A 169 10.09 10.68 -19.48
C VAL A 169 10.36 11.28 -18.11
N SER A 170 11.00 12.44 -18.09
CA SER A 170 11.29 13.16 -16.85
C SER A 170 11.48 14.66 -17.09
N GLY A 171 11.52 15.43 -16.02
CA GLY A 171 11.84 16.85 -16.04
C GLY A 171 11.90 17.46 -14.64
N SER A 172 12.39 18.68 -14.56
CA SER A 172 12.35 19.52 -13.37
C SER A 172 11.45 20.72 -13.62
N GLN A 173 10.72 21.16 -12.61
CA GLN A 173 9.86 22.33 -12.65
C GLN A 173 10.22 23.29 -11.53
N GLY A 174 10.38 24.56 -11.87
CA GLY A 174 10.77 25.59 -10.92
C GLY A 174 12.22 25.46 -10.43
N ALA A 175 12.58 26.36 -9.52
CA ALA A 175 13.86 26.39 -8.85
C ALA A 175 13.68 26.87 -7.41
N ASP A 176 14.57 26.47 -6.52
CA ASP A 176 14.59 26.92 -5.14
C ASP A 176 15.00 28.40 -5.02
N SER A 177 15.08 28.93 -3.80
CA SER A 177 15.48 30.32 -3.53
C SER A 177 16.91 30.67 -3.99
N THR A 178 17.73 29.68 -4.31
CA THR A 178 19.09 29.86 -4.86
C THR A 178 19.12 29.80 -6.39
N GLY A 179 17.98 29.52 -7.03
CA GLY A 179 17.86 29.31 -8.47
C GLY A 179 18.21 27.88 -8.92
N ALA A 180 18.37 26.92 -8.00
CA ALA A 180 18.70 25.55 -8.32
C ALA A 180 17.43 24.69 -8.52
N PRO A 181 17.33 23.90 -9.61
CA PRO A 181 16.24 22.95 -9.80
C PRO A 181 16.43 21.71 -8.91
N VAL A 182 15.33 21.03 -8.60
CA VAL A 182 15.39 19.67 -8.04
C VAL A 182 15.79 18.71 -9.16
N LEU A 183 16.83 17.93 -8.96
CA LEU A 183 17.37 16.96 -9.92
C LEU A 183 17.08 15.53 -9.47
N VAL A 184 17.21 14.57 -10.39
CA VAL A 184 17.07 13.14 -10.10
C VAL A 184 18.02 12.67 -8.98
N THR A 185 19.18 13.32 -8.84
CA THR A 185 20.21 13.01 -7.83
C THR A 185 20.07 13.81 -6.54
N THR A 186 19.16 14.79 -6.48
CA THR A 186 18.93 15.59 -5.28
C THR A 186 18.39 14.69 -4.16
N LYS A 187 19.11 14.62 -3.04
CA LYS A 187 18.68 13.87 -1.86
C LYS A 187 17.63 14.67 -1.09
N LEU A 188 16.51 14.06 -0.85
CA LEU A 188 15.36 14.67 -0.19
C LEU A 188 14.90 13.82 1.00
N ALA A 189 14.34 14.47 2.01
CA ALA A 189 13.54 13.80 3.01
C ALA A 189 12.26 13.30 2.37
N VAL A 190 12.04 11.99 2.36
CA VAL A 190 10.90 11.40 1.65
C VAL A 190 9.69 11.17 2.57
N ALA A 191 9.82 11.47 3.87
CA ALA A 191 8.77 11.30 4.87
C ALA A 191 8.05 9.93 4.74
N SER A 192 6.71 9.93 4.69
CA SER A 192 5.91 8.70 4.61
C SER A 192 6.16 7.84 3.35
N ALA A 193 6.87 8.33 2.34
CA ALA A 193 7.34 7.45 1.28
C ALA A 193 8.35 6.39 1.77
N SER A 194 8.91 6.56 2.98
CA SER A 194 9.66 5.53 3.71
C SER A 194 8.84 4.27 3.99
N LYS A 195 7.51 4.39 4.11
CA LYS A 195 6.62 3.28 4.44
C LYS A 195 6.63 2.17 3.37
N LEU A 196 6.61 2.56 2.09
CA LEU A 196 6.74 1.61 0.99
C LEU A 196 8.12 0.93 0.96
N LEU A 197 9.20 1.67 1.28
CA LEU A 197 10.55 1.10 1.38
C LEU A 197 10.62 0.06 2.50
N TYR A 198 10.06 0.38 3.67
CA TYR A 198 10.02 -0.55 4.80
C TYR A 198 9.15 -1.78 4.51
N ALA A 199 7.96 -1.61 3.96
CA ALA A 199 7.10 -2.72 3.57
C ALA A 199 7.77 -3.62 2.52
N THR A 200 8.51 -3.03 1.58
CA THR A 200 9.31 -3.76 0.61
C THR A 200 10.44 -4.55 1.29
N TYR A 201 11.11 -3.94 2.28
CA TYR A 201 12.12 -4.62 3.10
C TYR A 201 11.51 -5.83 3.83
N VAL A 202 10.37 -5.65 4.51
CA VAL A 202 9.70 -6.74 5.24
C VAL A 202 9.31 -7.86 4.28
N THR A 203 8.66 -7.55 3.17
CA THR A 203 8.23 -8.56 2.19
C THR A 203 9.42 -9.32 1.61
N GLN A 204 10.54 -8.64 1.35
CA GLN A 204 11.77 -9.25 0.89
C GLN A 204 12.45 -10.08 1.99
N LEU A 205 12.40 -9.64 3.25
CA LEU A 205 12.91 -10.38 4.41
C LEU A 205 12.14 -11.69 4.61
N ARG A 206 10.84 -11.71 4.37
CA ARG A 206 10.01 -12.93 4.40
C ARG A 206 10.20 -13.81 3.15
N GLY A 207 10.81 -13.28 2.08
CA GLY A 207 11.09 -13.98 0.83
C GLY A 207 9.94 -14.01 -0.16
N SER A 208 8.70 -13.79 0.24
CA SER A 208 7.53 -13.71 -0.65
C SER A 208 6.36 -13.00 0.02
N ALA A 209 5.40 -12.54 -0.78
CA ALA A 209 4.14 -12.01 -0.28
C ALA A 209 3.31 -13.04 0.51
N ALA A 210 3.33 -14.30 0.06
CA ALA A 210 2.62 -15.39 0.73
C ALA A 210 3.23 -15.81 2.08
N ALA A 211 4.46 -15.38 2.37
CA ALA A 211 5.15 -15.65 3.63
C ALA A 211 4.95 -14.53 4.68
N LEU A 212 4.21 -13.47 4.34
CA LEU A 212 3.81 -12.46 5.32
C LEU A 212 2.92 -13.10 6.37
N THR A 213 3.26 -12.88 7.64
CA THR A 213 2.49 -13.36 8.78
C THR A 213 1.26 -12.47 9.02
N SER A 214 0.34 -12.92 9.87
CA SER A 214 -0.78 -12.08 10.33
C SER A 214 -0.29 -10.84 11.08
N GLN A 215 0.83 -10.95 11.82
CA GLN A 215 1.47 -9.81 12.46
C GLN A 215 1.99 -8.82 11.42
N ASP A 216 2.78 -9.28 10.43
CA ASP A 216 3.25 -8.41 9.34
C ASP A 216 2.06 -7.67 8.69
N THR A 217 0.98 -8.40 8.40
CA THR A 217 -0.21 -7.84 7.76
C THR A 217 -0.89 -6.78 8.64
N ASN A 218 -1.19 -7.08 9.91
CA ASN A 218 -1.86 -6.16 10.82
C ASN A 218 -1.07 -4.86 11.02
N PHE A 219 0.24 -4.97 11.14
CA PHE A 219 1.09 -3.79 11.32
C PHE A 219 1.24 -2.98 10.03
N LEU A 220 1.41 -3.64 8.89
CA LEU A 220 1.58 -2.97 7.60
C LEU A 220 0.26 -2.48 6.98
N HIS A 221 -0.89 -2.95 7.47
CA HIS A 221 -2.22 -2.40 7.20
C HIS A 221 -2.64 -1.29 8.18
N PHE A 222 -1.80 -0.98 9.16
CA PHE A 222 -2.11 0.05 10.17
C PHE A 222 -3.36 -0.24 11.00
N THR A 223 -3.55 -1.54 11.34
CA THR A 223 -4.65 -2.04 12.16
C THR A 223 -4.18 -2.66 13.48
N SER A 224 -2.88 -2.59 13.78
CA SER A 224 -2.29 -3.23 14.97
C SER A 224 -2.54 -2.48 16.28
N GLY A 225 -3.14 -1.27 16.25
CA GLY A 225 -3.44 -0.48 17.44
C GLY A 225 -2.26 0.32 18.01
N TYR A 226 -1.09 0.36 17.36
CA TYR A 226 0.03 1.22 17.76
C TYR A 226 -0.10 2.60 17.11
N SER A 227 -0.94 3.45 17.70
CA SER A 227 -1.37 4.76 17.17
C SER A 227 -1.04 5.93 18.09
N ASN A 228 0.05 5.81 18.88
CA ASN A 228 0.41 6.80 19.89
C ASN A 228 1.60 7.70 19.52
N MET A 229 2.22 7.51 18.35
CA MET A 229 3.33 8.36 17.92
C MET A 229 2.85 9.70 17.37
N GLY A 230 1.70 9.71 16.70
CA GLY A 230 1.16 10.87 16.00
C GLY A 230 1.97 11.19 14.73
N ASP A 231 1.34 11.91 13.81
CA ASP A 231 2.03 12.50 12.65
C ASP A 231 2.26 13.98 12.94
N SER A 232 3.24 14.27 13.83
CA SER A 232 3.59 15.64 14.15
C SER A 232 4.39 16.29 13.01
N SER A 233 4.27 17.62 12.87
CA SER A 233 5.03 18.43 11.91
C SER A 233 6.52 18.58 12.24
N GLY A 234 7.00 17.93 13.29
CA GLY A 234 8.39 17.96 13.75
C GLY A 234 9.03 16.58 13.81
N PRO A 235 10.32 16.49 14.20
CA PRO A 235 10.99 15.22 14.42
C PRO A 235 10.24 14.39 15.47
N VAL A 236 9.85 13.17 15.12
CA VAL A 236 9.11 12.26 16.01
C VAL A 236 10.06 11.58 16.98
N CYS A 237 11.26 11.21 16.50
CA CYS A 237 12.31 10.59 17.29
C CYS A 237 13.59 11.46 17.27
N PRO A 238 13.55 12.70 17.81
CA PRO A 238 14.66 13.62 17.66
C PRO A 238 15.90 13.10 18.39
N GLN A 239 17.04 13.08 17.72
CA GLN A 239 18.33 12.65 18.29
C GLN A 239 18.76 13.48 19.51
N THR A 240 18.21 14.68 19.67
CA THR A 240 18.42 15.51 20.86
C THR A 240 17.90 14.90 22.17
N LEU A 241 17.05 13.87 22.07
CA LEU A 241 16.54 13.09 23.20
C LEU A 241 17.23 11.71 23.32
N ASP A 242 18.33 11.52 22.59
CA ASP A 242 19.20 10.32 22.63
C ASP A 242 18.59 8.99 22.08
N PRO A 243 17.59 8.99 21.17
CA PRO A 243 17.22 7.72 20.54
C PRO A 243 18.21 7.40 19.42
N ASP A 244 19.05 6.38 19.66
CA ASP A 244 20.03 5.92 18.66
C ASP A 244 19.44 4.90 17.69
N ASP A 245 18.38 4.20 18.09
CA ASP A 245 17.74 3.14 17.36
C ASP A 245 16.19 3.17 17.53
N VAL A 246 15.48 2.32 16.81
CA VAL A 246 14.02 2.24 16.85
C VAL A 246 13.51 1.90 18.26
N ASN A 247 14.19 1.00 18.97
CA ASN A 247 13.78 0.59 20.32
C ASN A 247 13.87 1.76 21.32
N SER A 248 14.90 2.59 21.22
CA SER A 248 15.02 3.78 22.07
C SER A 248 13.99 4.85 21.71
N CYS A 249 13.68 5.04 20.43
CA CYS A 249 12.57 5.92 20.02
C CYS A 249 11.24 5.49 20.64
N LEU A 250 10.96 4.20 20.68
CA LEU A 250 9.72 3.64 21.24
C LEU A 250 9.58 3.84 22.77
N GLN A 251 10.65 4.24 23.48
CA GLN A 251 10.59 4.62 24.90
C GLN A 251 10.15 6.08 25.10
N LEU A 252 10.07 6.86 24.04
CA LEU A 252 9.55 8.22 24.10
C LEU A 252 8.04 8.22 24.36
N ARG A 253 7.53 9.39 24.73
CA ARG A 253 6.11 9.58 25.05
C ARG A 253 5.51 10.68 24.20
N ASN A 254 4.24 10.50 23.85
CA ASN A 254 3.45 11.54 23.23
C ASN A 254 3.13 12.67 24.24
N PRO A 255 2.54 13.80 23.80
CA PRO A 255 2.15 14.90 24.68
C PRO A 255 1.19 14.54 25.81
N GLN A 256 0.46 13.42 25.68
CA GLN A 256 -0.44 12.87 26.70
C GLN A 256 0.27 11.96 27.71
N GLY A 257 1.60 11.80 27.58
CA GLY A 257 2.44 10.96 28.45
C GLY A 257 2.37 9.46 28.15
N VAL A 258 1.74 9.04 27.03
CA VAL A 258 1.65 7.65 26.62
C VAL A 258 2.92 7.25 25.85
N LEU A 259 3.49 6.07 26.15
CA LEU A 259 4.65 5.53 25.43
C LEU A 259 4.31 5.27 23.97
N PHE A 260 5.24 5.49 23.05
CA PHE A 260 5.12 5.13 21.64
C PHE A 260 5.00 3.60 21.44
N SER A 261 5.57 2.82 22.37
CA SER A 261 5.42 1.35 22.41
C SER A 261 4.10 0.87 23.02
N ALA A 262 3.21 1.75 23.48
CA ALA A 262 1.93 1.35 24.01
C ALA A 262 0.90 1.18 22.89
N GLN A 263 0.11 0.12 22.99
CA GLN A 263 -1.02 -0.13 22.11
C GLN A 263 -2.26 0.65 22.62
N ASP A 264 -3.01 1.26 21.71
CA ASP A 264 -4.32 1.84 21.99
C ASP A 264 -5.42 0.80 21.66
N PRO A 265 -6.12 0.25 22.68
CA PRO A 265 -7.17 -0.73 22.45
C PRO A 265 -8.32 -0.24 21.57
N ALA A 266 -8.55 1.08 21.50
CA ALA A 266 -9.62 1.66 20.70
C ALA A 266 -9.34 1.63 19.19
N THR A 267 -8.08 1.44 18.79
CA THR A 267 -7.66 1.42 17.39
C THR A 267 -7.22 0.02 16.92
N VAL A 268 -7.23 -0.99 17.79
CA VAL A 268 -6.96 -2.38 17.41
C VAL A 268 -7.99 -2.87 16.40
N GLY A 269 -7.55 -3.41 15.28
CA GLY A 269 -8.41 -3.88 14.19
C GLY A 269 -9.04 -2.77 13.35
N ARG A 270 -8.71 -1.50 13.62
CA ARG A 270 -9.20 -0.33 12.88
C ARG A 270 -8.03 0.33 12.14
N PHE A 271 -8.28 0.75 10.92
CA PHE A 271 -7.28 1.55 10.21
C PHE A 271 -7.06 2.88 10.96
N TYR A 272 -5.81 3.14 11.32
CA TYR A 272 -5.37 4.40 11.90
C TYR A 272 -3.99 4.74 11.32
N TYR A 273 -3.88 5.82 10.58
CA TYR A 273 -2.61 6.19 9.96
C TYR A 273 -1.65 6.76 11.00
N ASP A 274 -0.66 5.98 11.41
CA ASP A 274 0.33 6.37 12.44
C ASP A 274 1.65 5.63 12.23
N SER A 275 2.74 6.30 12.48
CA SER A 275 4.10 5.72 12.41
C SER A 275 4.31 4.57 13.40
N GLY A 276 3.66 4.59 14.55
CA GLY A 276 3.82 3.61 15.62
C GLY A 276 3.63 2.17 15.20
N HIS A 277 2.78 1.90 14.21
CA HIS A 277 2.62 0.56 13.65
C HIS A 277 3.95 -0.01 13.11
N MET A 278 4.63 0.74 12.24
CA MET A 278 5.87 0.26 11.60
C MET A 278 7.05 0.24 12.56
N GLU A 279 7.14 1.21 13.45
CA GLU A 279 8.21 1.25 14.45
C GLU A 279 8.11 0.06 15.42
N ASN A 280 6.91 -0.23 15.94
CA ASN A 280 6.69 -1.38 16.80
C ASN A 280 6.88 -2.70 16.04
N HIS A 281 6.48 -2.76 14.76
CA HIS A 281 6.77 -3.92 13.91
C HIS A 281 8.28 -4.12 13.73
N ALA A 282 9.01 -3.06 13.42
CA ALA A 282 10.46 -3.11 13.22
C ALA A 282 11.18 -3.61 14.48
N SER A 283 10.75 -3.13 15.65
CA SER A 283 11.27 -3.54 16.95
C SER A 283 11.02 -5.01 17.27
N GLN A 284 9.80 -5.51 17.02
CA GLN A 284 9.35 -6.81 17.51
C GLN A 284 9.59 -7.95 16.52
N PHE A 285 9.57 -7.71 15.21
CA PHE A 285 9.49 -8.75 14.19
C PHE A 285 10.58 -8.66 13.11
N THR A 286 11.50 -7.70 13.22
CA THR A 286 12.64 -7.56 12.31
C THR A 286 13.95 -7.29 13.08
N PRO A 287 15.13 -7.45 12.46
CA PRO A 287 16.38 -7.11 13.11
C PRO A 287 16.65 -5.59 13.20
N LEU A 288 15.75 -4.73 12.72
CA LEU A 288 16.00 -3.28 12.64
C LEU A 288 15.85 -2.55 13.98
N GLY A 289 15.17 -3.16 14.97
CA GLY A 289 14.87 -2.53 16.26
C GLY A 289 16.10 -1.97 16.99
N THR A 290 17.25 -2.65 16.89
CA THR A 290 18.53 -2.29 17.55
C THR A 290 19.58 -1.76 16.58
N VAL A 291 19.21 -1.53 15.32
CA VAL A 291 20.15 -0.96 14.35
C VAL A 291 20.23 0.55 14.56
N ILE A 292 21.42 1.06 14.86
CA ILE A 292 21.66 2.48 15.06
C ILE A 292 21.33 3.28 13.79
N VAL A 293 20.83 4.49 13.97
CA VAL A 293 20.34 5.36 12.89
C VAL A 293 21.35 5.54 11.75
N GLY A 294 22.62 5.69 12.05
CA GLY A 294 23.69 5.82 11.04
C GLY A 294 23.91 4.55 10.16
N SER A 295 23.40 3.41 10.58
CA SER A 295 23.51 2.13 9.86
C SER A 295 22.18 1.66 9.26
N LEU A 296 21.06 2.26 9.69
CA LEU A 296 19.71 1.83 9.36
C LEU A 296 19.46 1.80 7.83
N GLY A 297 19.78 2.91 7.16
CA GLY A 297 19.63 3.00 5.70
C GLY A 297 20.49 1.99 4.94
N LYS A 298 21.71 1.75 5.38
CA LYS A 298 22.59 0.74 4.79
C LYS A 298 22.05 -0.68 4.96
N THR A 299 21.47 -0.98 6.13
CA THR A 299 20.87 -2.28 6.43
C THR A 299 19.65 -2.54 5.54
N ILE A 300 18.79 -1.56 5.36
CA ILE A 300 17.63 -1.64 4.46
C ILE A 300 18.10 -1.76 3.00
N ALA A 301 19.02 -0.91 2.57
CA ALA A 301 19.54 -0.92 1.21
C ALA A 301 20.19 -2.25 0.83
N ALA A 302 20.90 -2.90 1.75
CA ALA A 302 21.53 -4.19 1.50
C ALA A 302 20.55 -5.28 1.02
N LEU A 303 19.30 -5.21 1.48
CA LEU A 303 18.26 -6.17 1.08
C LEU A 303 17.49 -5.69 -0.16
N LEU A 304 17.24 -4.38 -0.30
CA LEU A 304 16.49 -3.84 -1.43
C LEU A 304 17.35 -3.72 -2.70
N SER A 305 18.51 -3.10 -2.59
CA SER A 305 19.52 -3.00 -3.64
C SER A 305 20.84 -2.46 -3.08
N PRO A 306 21.96 -3.16 -3.22
CA PRO A 306 23.25 -2.65 -2.75
C PRO A 306 23.75 -1.42 -3.54
N LYS A 307 23.05 -1.04 -4.60
CA LYS A 307 23.42 0.11 -5.46
C LYS A 307 22.81 1.43 -5.00
N ILE A 308 21.84 1.39 -4.06
CA ILE A 308 21.14 2.60 -3.57
C ILE A 308 21.76 3.12 -2.29
N SER A 309 21.60 4.42 -2.06
CA SER A 309 22.06 5.11 -0.85
C SER A 309 20.88 5.68 -0.10
N ILE A 310 20.51 5.04 1.01
CA ILE A 310 19.49 5.53 1.93
C ILE A 310 20.21 6.02 3.20
N ALA A 311 19.84 7.21 3.68
CA ALA A 311 20.21 7.70 5.01
C ALA A 311 18.96 7.91 5.86
N PHE A 312 19.12 7.95 7.17
CA PHE A 312 18.05 8.29 8.11
C PHE A 312 18.51 9.45 8.98
N GLY A 313 17.67 10.47 9.15
CA GLY A 313 17.91 11.61 10.01
C GLY A 313 17.54 11.36 11.47
N GLU A 314 16.65 10.39 11.70
CA GLU A 314 16.19 9.91 12.98
C GLU A 314 15.84 8.42 12.85
N PRO A 315 15.78 7.63 13.94
CA PRO A 315 15.46 6.21 13.88
C PRO A 315 13.95 6.00 13.71
N LEU A 316 13.38 6.61 12.67
CA LEU A 316 11.98 6.55 12.28
C LEU A 316 11.86 5.81 10.94
N ILE A 317 11.55 4.52 11.01
CA ILE A 317 11.47 3.63 9.84
C ILE A 317 10.43 4.12 8.83
N SER A 318 9.29 4.59 9.34
CA SER A 318 8.12 4.97 8.55
C SER A 318 8.21 6.36 7.92
N GLY A 319 9.22 7.18 8.31
CA GLY A 319 9.25 8.58 7.91
C GLY A 319 10.63 9.23 7.78
N GLY A 320 11.68 8.64 8.34
CA GLY A 320 13.00 9.27 8.50
C GLY A 320 13.97 9.10 7.33
N ALA A 321 13.56 8.48 6.21
CA ALA A 321 14.49 8.21 5.11
C ALA A 321 14.79 9.45 4.27
N PHE A 322 16.08 9.54 3.85
CA PHE A 322 16.62 10.51 2.90
C PHE A 322 17.26 9.76 1.73
N LEU A 323 16.79 9.99 0.54
CA LEU A 323 17.39 9.43 -0.68
C LEU A 323 17.05 10.28 -1.91
N SER A 324 17.69 9.97 -3.03
CA SER A 324 17.39 10.62 -4.31
C SER A 324 16.24 9.94 -5.05
N SER A 325 15.65 10.63 -6.02
CA SER A 325 14.69 10.02 -6.95
C SER A 325 15.32 8.84 -7.70
N GLN A 326 16.60 8.94 -8.07
CA GLN A 326 17.34 7.86 -8.73
C GLN A 326 17.42 6.60 -7.86
N ASP A 327 17.71 6.76 -6.56
CA ASP A 327 17.77 5.64 -5.63
C ASP A 327 16.39 5.02 -5.42
N TYR A 328 15.36 5.87 -5.27
CA TYR A 328 13.98 5.40 -5.09
C TYR A 328 13.46 4.68 -6.35
N ALA A 329 13.70 5.25 -7.55
CA ALA A 329 13.37 4.64 -8.84
C ALA A 329 14.00 3.25 -8.99
N THR A 330 15.24 3.06 -8.54
CA THR A 330 15.88 1.74 -8.52
C THR A 330 15.09 0.71 -7.72
N VAL A 331 14.48 1.09 -6.59
CA VAL A 331 13.61 0.19 -5.82
C VAL A 331 12.33 -0.12 -6.60
N LEU A 332 11.68 0.90 -7.18
CA LEU A 332 10.45 0.73 -7.96
C LEU A 332 10.68 -0.16 -9.19
N GLN A 333 11.79 0.02 -9.92
CA GLN A 333 12.19 -0.84 -11.04
C GLN A 333 12.35 -2.29 -10.61
N ARG A 334 13.00 -2.55 -9.46
CA ARG A 334 13.18 -3.90 -8.92
C ARG A 334 11.88 -4.52 -8.38
N ILE A 335 10.89 -3.70 -8.04
CA ILE A 335 9.53 -4.18 -7.79
C ILE A 335 8.89 -4.57 -9.13
N LEU A 336 8.99 -3.72 -10.16
CA LEU A 336 8.39 -3.97 -11.48
C LEU A 336 8.98 -5.19 -12.20
N ASP A 337 10.28 -5.44 -12.09
CA ASP A 337 10.93 -6.60 -12.72
C ASP A 337 10.75 -7.91 -11.94
N GLY A 338 10.12 -7.85 -10.76
CA GLY A 338 9.87 -9.00 -9.90
C GLY A 338 11.07 -9.46 -9.07
N THR A 339 12.19 -8.74 -9.09
CA THR A 339 13.36 -9.03 -8.25
C THR A 339 13.03 -8.84 -6.77
N LEU A 340 12.15 -7.88 -6.44
CA LEU A 340 11.66 -7.68 -5.09
C LEU A 340 10.26 -8.31 -4.92
N ALA A 341 10.10 -9.06 -3.86
CA ALA A 341 8.88 -9.81 -3.54
C ALA A 341 7.64 -8.90 -3.38
N MET A 342 7.86 -7.60 -3.16
CA MET A 342 6.81 -6.58 -3.02
C MET A 342 5.91 -6.48 -4.27
N ARG A 343 6.40 -6.83 -5.48
CA ARG A 343 5.54 -6.88 -6.68
C ARG A 343 4.25 -7.67 -6.43
N ASN A 344 4.36 -8.82 -5.77
CA ASN A 344 3.23 -9.70 -5.48
C ASN A 344 2.46 -9.30 -4.20
N ALA A 345 2.99 -8.36 -3.41
CA ALA A 345 2.33 -7.83 -2.22
C ALA A 345 1.58 -6.51 -2.49
N LEU A 346 1.80 -5.87 -3.65
CA LEU A 346 1.08 -4.66 -4.02
C LEU A 346 -0.43 -4.93 -4.13
N GLY A 347 -1.21 -4.23 -3.32
CA GLY A 347 -2.68 -4.29 -3.31
C GLY A 347 -3.27 -5.53 -2.65
N ILE A 348 -2.49 -6.34 -1.92
CA ILE A 348 -3.02 -7.53 -1.22
C ILE A 348 -3.90 -7.09 -0.05
N ASN A 349 -5.12 -7.66 0.02
CA ASN A 349 -6.07 -7.51 1.13
C ASN A 349 -6.20 -6.05 1.61
N PRO A 350 -6.49 -5.09 0.73
CA PRO A 350 -6.51 -3.69 1.11
C PRO A 350 -7.64 -3.44 2.12
N VAL A 351 -7.35 -2.60 3.12
CA VAL A 351 -8.34 -2.15 4.10
C VAL A 351 -8.87 -0.80 3.69
N CYS A 352 -10.16 -0.55 3.93
CA CYS A 352 -10.76 0.75 3.69
C CYS A 352 -10.26 1.79 4.69
N THR A 353 -10.18 3.05 4.27
CA THR A 353 -9.67 4.16 5.09
C THR A 353 -10.70 5.24 5.37
N HIS A 354 -11.84 5.22 4.68
CA HIS A 354 -12.95 6.17 4.80
C HIS A 354 -14.31 5.51 4.56
N GLY A 355 -15.37 6.18 5.04
CA GLY A 355 -16.75 5.80 4.77
C GLY A 355 -17.49 5.28 6.01
N ALA A 356 -18.82 5.33 5.96
CA ALA A 356 -19.69 4.96 7.09
C ALA A 356 -19.59 3.47 7.45
N ASN A 357 -19.26 2.62 6.48
CA ASN A 357 -19.11 1.17 6.64
C ASN A 357 -17.64 0.75 6.77
N CYS A 358 -16.73 1.70 6.93
CA CYS A 358 -15.32 1.47 7.03
C CYS A 358 -14.88 1.42 8.49
N ASN A 359 -14.15 0.38 8.88
CA ASN A 359 -13.57 0.29 10.21
C ASN A 359 -12.26 1.10 10.29
N ALA A 360 -12.37 2.41 10.02
CA ALA A 360 -11.27 3.35 10.10
C ALA A 360 -11.47 4.33 11.27
N ALA A 361 -10.36 4.78 11.85
CA ALA A 361 -10.35 5.77 12.92
C ALA A 361 -9.70 7.08 12.48
N PHE A 362 -8.67 7.03 11.63
CA PHE A 362 -7.98 8.22 11.11
C PHE A 362 -7.28 7.94 9.79
N SER A 363 -7.42 8.87 8.83
CA SER A 363 -6.69 8.91 7.56
C SER A 363 -6.28 10.34 7.22
N PRO A 364 -5.02 10.60 6.82
CA PRO A 364 -4.57 11.92 6.39
C PRO A 364 -4.95 12.25 4.94
N ILE A 365 -5.31 11.25 4.14
CA ILE A 365 -5.77 11.43 2.75
C ILE A 365 -7.27 11.66 2.79
N PRO A 366 -7.81 12.71 2.16
CA PRO A 366 -9.25 13.01 2.20
C PRO A 366 -10.09 12.10 1.30
N GLU A 367 -9.47 11.44 0.32
CA GLU A 367 -10.13 10.52 -0.60
C GLU A 367 -10.27 9.11 0.03
N PRO A 368 -11.32 8.35 -0.30
CA PRO A 368 -11.56 7.01 0.24
C PRO A 368 -10.69 5.94 -0.45
N TRP A 369 -9.39 6.20 -0.56
CA TRP A 369 -8.44 5.19 -1.00
C TRP A 369 -8.38 4.05 -0.01
N HIS A 370 -8.00 2.87 -0.48
CA HIS A 370 -7.66 1.77 0.40
C HIS A 370 -6.18 1.82 0.80
N TYR A 371 -5.84 1.09 1.86
CA TYR A 371 -4.47 0.92 2.31
C TYR A 371 -4.10 -0.56 2.35
N SER A 372 -2.96 -0.91 1.80
CA SER A 372 -2.44 -2.27 1.77
C SER A 372 -1.10 -2.36 2.49
N ILE A 373 -0.26 -3.29 2.17
CA ILE A 373 1.05 -3.56 2.80
C ILE A 373 1.97 -2.32 2.69
N GLY A 374 1.82 -1.37 3.62
CA GLY A 374 2.63 -0.16 3.72
C GLY A 374 2.48 0.83 2.56
N HIS A 375 1.39 0.78 1.81
CA HIS A 375 1.12 1.69 0.69
C HIS A 375 -0.38 1.91 0.49
N TRP A 376 -0.71 3.03 -0.16
CA TRP A 376 -2.06 3.36 -0.60
C TRP A 376 -2.41 2.63 -1.90
N VAL A 377 -3.69 2.32 -2.06
CA VAL A 377 -4.31 1.91 -3.32
C VAL A 377 -5.26 3.02 -3.74
N GLU A 378 -4.95 3.71 -4.83
CA GLU A 378 -5.67 4.88 -5.30
C GLU A 378 -6.85 4.46 -6.17
N ASP A 379 -7.86 3.86 -5.57
CA ASP A 379 -8.96 3.19 -6.25
C ASP A 379 -10.32 3.89 -6.10
N ASP A 380 -10.35 5.15 -5.64
CA ASP A 380 -11.58 5.94 -5.59
C ASP A 380 -12.06 6.30 -7.00
N PRO A 381 -13.19 5.75 -7.46
CA PRO A 381 -13.70 6.03 -8.81
C PRO A 381 -14.24 7.46 -8.98
N LEU A 382 -14.55 8.17 -7.88
CA LEU A 382 -15.13 9.52 -7.93
C LEU A 382 -14.07 10.59 -8.21
N THR A 383 -12.80 10.28 -7.88
CA THR A 383 -11.67 11.20 -8.04
C THR A 383 -10.65 10.70 -9.06
N ASN A 384 -11.08 9.98 -10.09
CA ASN A 384 -10.22 9.40 -11.12
C ASN A 384 -9.19 8.39 -10.56
N GLY A 385 -9.53 7.65 -9.51
CA GLY A 385 -8.75 6.54 -9.01
C GLY A 385 -8.55 5.49 -10.11
N ASP A 386 -7.32 5.06 -10.31
CA ASP A 386 -6.93 4.10 -11.34
C ASP A 386 -6.29 2.83 -10.77
N GLY A 387 -6.37 2.67 -9.44
CA GLY A 387 -5.85 1.51 -8.73
C GLY A 387 -4.33 1.51 -8.57
N ALA A 388 -3.65 2.62 -8.81
CA ALA A 388 -2.21 2.71 -8.61
C ALA A 388 -1.83 2.55 -7.14
N PHE A 389 -0.63 2.05 -6.92
CA PHE A 389 -0.04 1.83 -5.60
C PHE A 389 0.92 2.96 -5.28
N SER A 390 0.71 3.69 -4.19
CA SER A 390 1.52 4.87 -3.87
C SER A 390 1.87 5.01 -2.39
N SER A 391 2.81 5.92 -2.11
CA SER A 391 3.21 6.24 -0.74
C SER A 391 3.59 7.72 -0.65
N PRO A 392 2.62 8.66 -0.74
CA PRO A 392 2.90 10.07 -0.65
C PRO A 392 3.48 10.45 0.72
N GLY A 393 4.60 11.16 0.70
CA GLY A 393 5.26 11.67 1.90
C GLY A 393 4.86 13.09 2.21
N ALA A 394 4.74 13.42 3.49
CA ALA A 394 4.27 14.72 3.98
C ALA A 394 5.02 15.92 3.38
N PHE A 395 6.30 15.77 3.02
CA PHE A 395 7.09 16.83 2.40
C PHE A 395 6.93 16.96 0.89
N GLY A 396 6.07 16.11 0.28
CA GLY A 396 5.72 16.17 -1.14
C GLY A 396 6.45 15.18 -2.03
N PHE A 397 7.17 14.20 -1.48
CA PHE A 397 7.73 13.10 -2.27
C PHE A 397 6.62 12.07 -2.55
N TYR A 398 6.28 11.85 -3.82
CA TYR A 398 5.18 10.99 -4.24
C TYR A 398 5.65 9.92 -5.22
N PRO A 399 5.99 8.71 -4.76
CA PRO A 399 6.26 7.55 -5.59
C PRO A 399 4.99 6.77 -5.86
N TRP A 400 4.88 6.18 -7.03
CA TRP A 400 3.76 5.30 -7.38
C TRP A 400 4.17 4.20 -8.37
N ILE A 401 3.39 3.11 -8.40
CA ILE A 401 3.38 2.06 -9.41
C ILE A 401 1.95 1.97 -9.93
N ASP A 402 1.76 1.89 -11.25
CA ASP A 402 0.43 1.75 -11.83
C ASP A 402 -0.21 0.39 -11.51
N ALA A 403 -1.54 0.29 -11.61
CA ALA A 403 -2.29 -0.92 -11.28
C ALA A 403 -1.85 -2.16 -12.09
N SER A 404 -1.38 -1.96 -13.32
CA SER A 404 -0.86 -3.06 -14.16
C SER A 404 0.56 -3.50 -13.80
N LYS A 405 1.22 -2.78 -12.86
CA LYS A 405 2.61 -3.02 -12.46
C LYS A 405 3.59 -2.99 -13.64
N THR A 406 3.33 -2.09 -14.59
CA THR A 406 4.13 -1.87 -15.81
C THR A 406 5.00 -0.64 -15.69
N PHE A 407 4.46 0.44 -15.13
CA PHE A 407 5.11 1.73 -15.01
C PHE A 407 5.23 2.15 -13.54
N TYR A 408 6.28 2.89 -13.26
CA TYR A 408 6.42 3.64 -12.02
C TYR A 408 6.48 5.13 -12.31
N GLY A 409 6.24 5.95 -11.32
CA GLY A 409 6.56 7.37 -11.38
C GLY A 409 6.94 7.93 -10.04
N ILE A 410 7.58 9.09 -10.10
CA ILE A 410 7.99 9.87 -8.94
C ILE A 410 7.69 11.33 -9.23
N LEU A 411 7.10 12.03 -8.26
CA LEU A 411 7.15 13.47 -8.15
C LEU A 411 7.91 13.78 -6.86
N ALA A 412 9.06 14.45 -6.99
CA ALA A 412 10.01 14.61 -5.90
C ALA A 412 10.19 16.07 -5.55
N ARG A 413 9.75 16.45 -4.36
CA ARG A 413 10.04 17.72 -3.72
C ARG A 413 10.20 17.52 -2.23
N ALA A 414 10.80 18.49 -1.54
CA ALA A 414 10.80 18.57 -0.09
C ALA A 414 10.50 20.01 0.30
N GLN A 415 9.29 20.27 0.73
CA GLN A 415 8.89 21.53 1.33
C GLN A 415 8.90 21.42 2.86
N SER A 416 9.26 22.51 3.50
CA SER A 416 9.25 22.64 4.97
C SER A 416 7.85 22.33 5.53
N PRO A 417 7.75 21.67 6.68
CA PRO A 417 6.52 21.08 7.20
C PRO A 417 5.52 22.06 7.82
N GLU A 418 5.51 23.33 7.46
CA GLU A 418 4.53 24.30 8.02
C GLU A 418 3.07 23.88 7.80
N ASN A 419 2.82 22.98 6.81
CA ASN A 419 1.56 22.30 6.57
C ASN A 419 1.81 20.88 5.99
N GLY A 420 2.68 20.10 6.63
CA GLY A 420 3.31 18.89 6.10
C GLY A 420 2.38 17.87 5.43
N GLU A 421 1.21 17.59 6.00
CA GLU A 421 0.27 16.59 5.48
C GLU A 421 -0.31 16.97 4.11
N GLN A 422 -0.51 18.25 3.85
CA GLN A 422 -1.09 18.74 2.59
C GLN A 422 -0.12 18.63 1.40
N HIS A 423 1.18 18.68 1.62
CA HIS A 423 2.18 18.64 0.54
C HIS A 423 2.22 17.28 -0.17
N GLY A 424 2.10 16.18 0.57
CA GLY A 424 2.04 14.84 0.01
C GLY A 424 0.85 14.65 -0.90
N TYR A 425 -0.33 15.08 -0.44
CA TYR A 425 -1.56 14.98 -1.22
C TYR A 425 -1.55 15.91 -2.45
N ALA A 426 -1.05 17.13 -2.33
CA ALA A 426 -0.89 18.03 -3.48
C ALA A 426 0.04 17.45 -4.56
N SER A 427 1.14 16.81 -4.14
CA SER A 427 2.02 16.09 -5.06
C SER A 427 1.34 14.89 -5.70
N ALA A 428 0.50 14.17 -4.95
CA ALA A 428 -0.29 13.07 -5.49
C ALA A 428 -1.30 13.56 -6.54
N GLN A 429 -1.97 14.69 -6.32
CA GLN A 429 -2.89 15.27 -7.31
C GLN A 429 -2.19 15.57 -8.64
N CYS A 430 -1.05 16.27 -8.62
CA CYS A 430 -0.27 16.52 -9.84
C CYS A 430 0.25 15.23 -10.46
N GLY A 431 0.86 14.35 -9.67
CA GLY A 431 1.43 13.09 -10.17
C GLY A 431 0.40 12.17 -10.82
N ARG A 432 -0.83 12.14 -10.31
CA ARG A 432 -1.96 11.39 -10.91
C ARG A 432 -2.36 11.97 -12.26
N LEU A 433 -2.39 13.30 -12.40
CA LEU A 433 -2.66 13.95 -13.69
C LEU A 433 -1.57 13.62 -14.71
N ILE A 434 -0.30 13.66 -14.32
CA ILE A 434 0.82 13.28 -15.18
C ILE A 434 0.70 11.81 -15.59
N ARG A 435 0.40 10.92 -14.64
CA ARG A 435 0.17 9.48 -14.89
C ARG A 435 -0.97 9.26 -15.86
N HIS A 436 -2.12 9.93 -15.65
CA HIS A 436 -3.29 9.82 -16.52
C HIS A 436 -2.98 10.31 -17.93
N ALA A 437 -2.30 11.46 -18.06
CA ALA A 437 -1.88 11.98 -19.36
C ALA A 437 -0.94 11.00 -20.10
N PHE A 438 0.02 10.44 -19.40
CA PHE A 438 0.95 9.45 -19.96
C PHE A 438 0.22 8.20 -20.43
N MET A 439 -0.70 7.66 -19.63
CA MET A 439 -1.45 6.45 -19.93
C MET A 439 -2.43 6.62 -21.10
N THR A 440 -3.06 7.79 -21.22
CA THR A 440 -4.08 8.05 -22.24
C THR A 440 -3.55 8.73 -23.49
N GLY A 441 -2.37 9.35 -23.42
CA GLY A 441 -1.85 10.22 -24.48
C GLY A 441 -2.60 11.56 -24.62
N VAL A 442 -3.41 11.92 -23.62
CA VAL A 442 -4.23 13.16 -23.62
C VAL A 442 -3.78 14.06 -22.48
N GLU A 443 -3.46 15.32 -22.82
CA GLU A 443 -3.13 16.35 -21.84
C GLU A 443 -4.27 16.55 -20.83
N GLN A 444 -3.94 16.63 -19.56
CA GLN A 444 -4.88 16.89 -18.48
C GLN A 444 -4.84 18.38 -18.11
N THR A 445 -5.85 19.11 -18.54
CA THR A 445 -5.95 20.58 -18.31
C THR A 445 -6.85 20.93 -17.12
N GLN A 446 -7.69 19.99 -16.67
CA GLN A 446 -8.59 20.20 -15.55
C GLN A 446 -8.00 19.57 -14.27
N PRO A 447 -8.25 20.17 -13.10
CA PRO A 447 -7.86 19.58 -11.83
C PRO A 447 -8.61 18.27 -11.55
N ILE A 448 -8.05 17.42 -10.71
CA ILE A 448 -8.79 16.30 -10.12
C ILE A 448 -9.90 16.91 -9.26
N PRO A 449 -11.15 16.45 -9.39
CA PRO A 449 -12.22 16.87 -8.49
C PRO A 449 -11.84 16.56 -7.04
N THR A 450 -12.03 17.52 -6.16
CA THR A 450 -11.96 17.31 -4.71
C THR A 450 -13.37 17.06 -4.21
N ASN A 451 -13.57 15.97 -3.46
CA ASN A 451 -14.85 15.69 -2.79
C ASN A 451 -15.08 16.63 -1.60
#